data_ea162b0ac578b8dae1f341752ffa69b9
#
_entry.id   ea162b0ac578b8dae1f341752ffa69b9
#
_cell.length_a   1.000
_cell.length_b   1.000
_cell.length_c   1.000
_cell.angle_alpha   90.00
_cell.angle_beta   90.00
_cell.angle_gamma   90.00
#
_symmetry.space_group_name_H-M   'P 1'
#
loop_
_entity.id
_entity.type
_entity.pdbx_description
1 polymer ?
#
loop_
_entity_poly.entity_id
_entity_poly.type
_entity_poly.pdbx_seq_one_letter_code
_entity_poly.pdbx_strand_id
1 'polypeptide(L)'
;VRTARFGVIGQAKLRVEADTIDGRKALRLAFDFGGRVALFKVQDQTRSWLDPETLSTLRYSKSEKSPIGEREELVNVSAERMVWTEAGETNPLACPEPLDELAIIYLIRALEPNTSMTVTRHFDEARNPIAIESLGARKVDALGSEQIANAFRMTVPDARQKNGKSELRFYISNDAARVPLRIESRMPVAGAMTLSLVGITPGSGQVANR
;
A
#
# COMPACT_ATOMS: atom_id res chain seq x y z
N VAL A 1 0.20 15.13 -2.31
CA VAL A 1 -0.62 14.71 -1.17
C VAL A 1 -1.33 15.93 -0.59
N ARG A 2 -2.62 15.83 -0.43
CA ARG A 2 -3.49 16.90 0.09
C ARG A 2 -4.27 16.38 1.30
N THR A 3 -4.52 17.23 2.28
CA THR A 3 -5.46 16.95 3.39
C THR A 3 -6.59 17.98 3.41
N ALA A 4 -7.72 17.57 3.99
CA ALA A 4 -8.89 18.46 4.12
C ALA A 4 -8.60 19.70 4.97
N ARG A 5 -7.75 19.56 6.00
CA ARG A 5 -7.48 20.62 6.98
C ARG A 5 -6.31 21.54 6.60
N PHE A 6 -5.26 21.02 5.96
CA PHE A 6 -4.01 21.74 5.73
C PHE A 6 -3.68 21.97 4.25
N GLY A 7 -4.57 21.58 3.33
CA GLY A 7 -4.33 21.69 1.89
C GLY A 7 -3.21 20.75 1.42
N VAL A 8 -2.36 21.19 0.50
CA VAL A 8 -1.22 20.40 0.00
C VAL A 8 -0.15 20.31 1.07
N ILE A 9 0.21 19.11 1.47
CA ILE A 9 1.16 18.85 2.57
C ILE A 9 2.47 18.22 2.10
N GLY A 10 2.56 17.71 0.88
CA GLY A 10 3.78 17.07 0.39
C GLY A 10 3.58 16.24 -0.87
N GLN A 11 4.57 15.40 -1.15
CA GLN A 11 4.59 14.49 -2.30
C GLN A 11 4.83 13.06 -1.85
N ALA A 12 4.27 12.12 -2.61
CA ALA A 12 4.52 10.70 -2.42
C ALA A 12 5.01 10.07 -3.73
N LYS A 13 5.79 9.00 -3.62
CA LYS A 13 6.28 8.21 -4.74
C LYS A 13 6.03 6.73 -4.47
N LEU A 14 5.40 6.06 -5.44
CA LEU A 14 5.28 4.60 -5.49
C LEU A 14 6.23 4.07 -6.56
N ARG A 15 7.01 3.03 -6.24
CA ARG A 15 7.96 2.39 -7.16
C ARG A 15 7.87 0.88 -7.07
N VAL A 16 8.20 0.22 -8.19
CA VAL A 16 8.46 -1.22 -8.27
C VAL A 16 9.85 -1.40 -8.87
N GLU A 17 10.70 -2.15 -8.21
CA GLU A 17 12.08 -2.36 -8.61
C GLU A 17 12.44 -3.84 -8.44
N ALA A 18 13.26 -4.38 -9.35
CA ALA A 18 13.90 -5.68 -9.12
C ALA A 18 14.93 -5.53 -7.99
N ASP A 19 14.98 -6.49 -7.10
CA ASP A 19 15.90 -6.50 -5.95
C ASP A 19 16.34 -7.93 -5.62
N THR A 20 17.18 -8.05 -4.61
CA THR A 20 17.63 -9.33 -4.06
C THR A 20 17.58 -9.25 -2.54
N ILE A 21 17.00 -10.26 -1.91
CA ILE A 21 16.93 -10.38 -0.46
C ILE A 21 17.45 -11.76 -0.04
N ASP A 22 18.44 -11.78 0.84
CA ASP A 22 19.09 -13.02 1.35
C ASP A 22 19.51 -13.97 0.20
N GLY A 23 20.03 -13.40 -0.92
CA GLY A 23 20.47 -14.15 -2.11
C GLY A 23 19.33 -14.59 -3.06
N ARG A 24 18.07 -14.29 -2.76
CA ARG A 24 16.91 -14.61 -3.59
C ARG A 24 16.47 -13.40 -4.39
N LYS A 25 16.04 -13.61 -5.64
CA LYS A 25 15.38 -12.55 -6.42
C LYS A 25 14.10 -12.10 -5.73
N ALA A 26 13.85 -10.81 -5.74
CA ALA A 26 12.65 -10.22 -5.18
C ALA A 26 12.16 -9.05 -6.04
N LEU A 27 10.87 -8.73 -5.93
CA LEU A 27 10.31 -7.45 -6.35
C LEU A 27 10.21 -6.56 -5.12
N ARG A 28 10.87 -5.39 -5.16
CA ARG A 28 10.74 -4.40 -4.11
C ARG A 28 9.67 -3.37 -4.48
N LEU A 29 8.60 -3.34 -3.70
CA LEU A 29 7.64 -2.24 -3.71
C LEU A 29 8.11 -1.17 -2.73
N ALA A 30 8.06 0.09 -3.12
CA ALA A 30 8.47 1.20 -2.29
C ALA A 30 7.41 2.32 -2.31
N PHE A 31 7.03 2.77 -1.14
CA PHE A 31 6.26 3.99 -0.92
C PHE A 31 7.12 4.96 -0.11
N ASP A 32 7.29 6.17 -0.64
CA ASP A 32 7.97 7.27 0.03
C ASP A 32 7.04 8.46 0.07
N PHE A 33 6.73 8.96 1.25
CA PHE A 33 6.02 10.20 1.45
C PHE A 33 6.90 11.17 2.23
N GLY A 34 6.94 12.41 1.79
CA GLY A 34 7.60 13.50 2.48
C GLY A 34 6.77 14.78 2.40
N GLY A 35 6.60 15.45 3.55
CA GLY A 35 5.79 16.64 3.60
C GLY A 35 5.83 17.38 4.92
N ARG A 36 4.88 18.31 5.08
CA ARG A 36 4.68 19.08 6.31
C ARG A 36 3.20 19.21 6.65
N VAL A 37 2.88 19.01 7.93
CA VAL A 37 1.57 19.30 8.50
C VAL A 37 1.76 20.44 9.49
N ALA A 38 1.25 21.62 9.18
CA ALA A 38 1.58 22.86 9.87
C ALA A 38 3.11 23.09 9.91
N LEU A 39 3.72 23.16 11.10
CA LEU A 39 5.16 23.34 11.27
C LEU A 39 5.95 22.04 11.36
N PHE A 40 5.27 20.89 11.41
CA PHE A 40 5.88 19.61 11.66
C PHE A 40 6.21 18.88 10.35
N LYS A 41 7.42 18.34 10.25
CA LYS A 41 7.81 17.45 9.18
C LYS A 41 7.14 16.10 9.37
N VAL A 42 6.59 15.55 8.28
CA VAL A 42 6.03 14.20 8.23
C VAL A 42 6.74 13.40 7.15
N GLN A 43 7.05 12.16 7.45
CA GLN A 43 7.67 11.22 6.52
C GLN A 43 7.07 9.84 6.73
N ASP A 44 6.91 9.10 5.64
CA ASP A 44 6.58 7.68 5.65
C ASP A 44 7.42 7.00 4.56
N GLN A 45 8.17 5.99 4.94
CA GLN A 45 8.95 5.14 4.05
C GLN A 45 8.52 3.71 4.30
N THR A 46 7.78 3.14 3.36
CA THR A 46 7.33 1.76 3.43
C THR A 46 7.97 0.95 2.31
N ARG A 47 8.45 -0.24 2.62
CA ARG A 47 9.09 -1.17 1.70
C ARG A 47 8.49 -2.55 1.88
N SER A 48 8.29 -3.23 0.77
CA SER A 48 7.87 -4.62 0.73
C SER A 48 8.73 -5.37 -0.27
N TRP A 49 9.30 -6.49 0.13
CA TRP A 49 10.01 -7.41 -0.77
C TRP A 49 9.13 -8.62 -0.98
N LEU A 50 8.75 -8.84 -2.24
CA LEU A 50 7.86 -9.90 -2.64
C LEU A 50 8.62 -10.98 -3.41
N ASP A 51 8.22 -12.22 -3.23
CA ASP A 51 8.58 -13.30 -4.14
C ASP A 51 8.04 -12.97 -5.54
N PRO A 52 8.86 -13.02 -6.61
CA PRO A 52 8.43 -12.62 -7.94
C PRO A 52 7.44 -13.59 -8.61
N GLU A 53 7.32 -14.81 -8.13
CA GLU A 53 6.44 -15.85 -8.70
C GLU A 53 5.07 -15.86 -8.00
N THR A 54 5.06 -15.81 -6.67
CA THR A 54 3.83 -15.90 -5.86
C THR A 54 3.29 -14.55 -5.44
N LEU A 55 4.10 -13.49 -5.53
CA LEU A 55 3.86 -12.14 -5.02
C LEU A 55 3.60 -12.10 -3.50
N SER A 56 4.02 -13.16 -2.79
CA SER A 56 3.93 -13.20 -1.34
C SER A 56 5.04 -12.37 -0.69
N THR A 57 4.75 -11.81 0.48
CA THR A 57 5.69 -11.00 1.25
C THR A 57 6.81 -11.86 1.83
N LEU A 58 8.06 -11.49 1.54
CA LEU A 58 9.28 -12.05 2.13
C LEU A 58 9.78 -11.19 3.29
N ARG A 59 9.67 -9.87 3.12
CA ARG A 59 10.06 -8.87 4.12
C ARG A 59 9.22 -7.61 3.95
N TYR A 60 8.90 -6.99 5.07
CA TYR A 60 8.23 -5.70 5.12
C TYR A 60 8.98 -4.77 6.07
N SER A 61 9.09 -3.49 5.73
CA SER A 61 9.59 -2.47 6.63
C SER A 61 8.82 -1.17 6.50
N LYS A 62 8.65 -0.49 7.61
CA LYS A 62 8.02 0.82 7.67
C LYS A 62 8.78 1.73 8.62
N SER A 63 9.08 2.96 8.18
CA SER A 63 9.62 4.04 8.98
C SER A 63 8.70 5.24 8.84
N GLU A 64 8.06 5.63 9.92
CA GLU A 64 7.11 6.73 9.95
C GLU A 64 7.55 7.78 10.99
N LYS A 65 7.59 9.04 10.58
CA LYS A 65 7.81 10.20 11.45
C LYS A 65 6.65 11.17 11.32
N SER A 66 6.02 11.47 12.44
CA SER A 66 4.86 12.35 12.49
C SER A 66 4.85 13.20 13.76
N PRO A 67 4.00 14.24 13.86
CA PRO A 67 3.86 15.05 15.08
C PRO A 67 3.44 14.26 16.32
N ILE A 68 2.88 13.06 16.14
CA ILE A 68 2.39 12.20 17.22
C ILE A 68 3.38 11.09 17.60
N GLY A 69 4.51 11.01 16.91
CA GLY A 69 5.57 10.03 17.22
C GLY A 69 6.30 9.49 16.00
N GLU A 70 7.24 8.62 16.28
CA GLU A 70 8.02 7.86 15.31
C GLU A 70 7.66 6.37 15.44
N ARG A 71 7.66 5.66 14.32
CA ARG A 71 7.41 4.22 14.26
C ARG A 71 8.38 3.58 13.30
N GLU A 72 9.02 2.52 13.77
CA GLU A 72 9.87 1.67 12.96
C GLU A 72 9.35 0.24 13.04
N GLU A 73 9.20 -0.40 11.90
CA GLU A 73 8.80 -1.79 11.77
C GLU A 73 9.76 -2.49 10.81
N LEU A 74 10.19 -3.68 11.17
CA LEU A 74 10.91 -4.59 10.30
C LEU A 74 10.41 -6.00 10.54
N VAL A 75 9.68 -6.51 9.57
CA VAL A 75 9.08 -7.85 9.59
C VAL A 75 9.80 -8.73 8.58
N ASN A 76 10.28 -9.89 9.02
CA ASN A 76 10.78 -10.95 8.15
C ASN A 76 9.79 -12.13 8.17
N VAL A 77 9.48 -12.65 6.99
CA VAL A 77 8.53 -13.75 6.82
C VAL A 77 9.27 -15.01 6.39
N SER A 78 8.97 -16.13 7.04
CA SER A 78 9.45 -17.44 6.67
C SER A 78 8.25 -18.38 6.41
N ALA A 79 7.85 -18.47 5.15
CA ALA A 79 6.75 -19.37 4.74
C ALA A 79 7.06 -20.84 5.05
N GLU A 80 8.32 -21.27 4.89
CA GLU A 80 8.74 -22.65 5.18
C GLU A 80 8.55 -23.03 6.65
N ARG A 81 8.78 -22.07 7.57
CA ARG A 81 8.59 -22.28 9.02
C ARG A 81 7.22 -21.85 9.52
N MET A 82 6.39 -21.29 8.64
CA MET A 82 5.07 -20.74 8.98
C MET A 82 5.14 -19.73 10.14
N VAL A 83 6.13 -18.81 10.08
CA VAL A 83 6.32 -17.75 11.08
C VAL A 83 6.69 -16.41 10.43
N TRP A 84 6.41 -15.34 11.15
CA TRP A 84 6.99 -14.02 10.90
C TRP A 84 7.64 -13.48 12.18
N THR A 85 8.65 -12.62 12.01
CA THR A 85 9.42 -12.06 13.12
C THR A 85 9.46 -10.54 13.04
N GLU A 86 9.25 -9.89 14.17
CA GLU A 86 9.38 -8.45 14.34
C GLU A 86 10.01 -8.15 15.70
N ALA A 87 10.98 -7.25 15.76
CA ALA A 87 11.66 -6.82 16.99
C ALA A 87 12.18 -7.99 17.87
N GLY A 88 12.54 -9.12 17.27
CA GLY A 88 13.00 -10.32 17.96
C GLY A 88 11.90 -11.28 18.43
N GLU A 89 10.64 -10.89 18.32
CA GLU A 89 9.50 -11.76 18.60
C GLU A 89 9.14 -12.60 17.37
N THR A 90 8.72 -13.85 17.62
CA THR A 90 8.29 -14.78 16.57
C THR A 90 6.81 -15.06 16.73
N ASN A 91 6.06 -14.86 15.64
CA ASN A 91 4.62 -15.03 15.59
C ASN A 91 4.24 -16.08 14.53
N PRO A 92 3.14 -16.80 14.71
CA PRO A 92 2.66 -17.75 13.73
C PRO A 92 2.17 -17.04 12.47
N LEU A 93 2.41 -17.64 11.31
CA LEU A 93 1.92 -17.19 10.02
C LEU A 93 0.64 -17.96 9.67
N ALA A 94 -0.44 -17.23 9.37
CA ALA A 94 -1.73 -17.84 9.10
C ALA A 94 -1.82 -18.55 7.74
N CYS A 95 -0.95 -18.20 6.79
CA CYS A 95 -0.96 -18.78 5.44
C CYS A 95 0.45 -18.83 4.82
N PRO A 96 0.74 -19.74 3.88
CA PRO A 96 2.07 -19.88 3.27
C PRO A 96 2.43 -18.75 2.28
N GLU A 97 1.46 -18.01 1.82
CA GLU A 97 1.64 -16.91 0.84
C GLU A 97 1.07 -15.60 1.38
N PRO A 98 1.70 -15.01 2.41
CA PRO A 98 1.17 -13.81 3.07
C PRO A 98 1.34 -12.56 2.22
N LEU A 99 0.52 -11.56 2.51
CA LEU A 99 0.59 -10.22 1.94
C LEU A 99 0.80 -9.18 3.05
N ASP A 100 1.45 -8.09 2.71
CA ASP A 100 1.52 -6.86 3.51
C ASP A 100 0.65 -5.75 2.90
N GLU A 101 0.65 -4.58 3.50
CA GLU A 101 -0.15 -3.43 3.08
C GLU A 101 0.17 -2.97 1.65
N LEU A 102 1.45 -2.95 1.23
CA LEU A 102 1.81 -2.56 -0.14
C LEU A 102 1.44 -3.65 -1.16
N ALA A 103 1.66 -4.92 -0.81
CA ALA A 103 1.29 -6.05 -1.65
C ALA A 103 -0.23 -6.05 -1.94
N ILE A 104 -1.05 -5.73 -0.95
CA ILE A 104 -2.51 -5.63 -1.12
C ILE A 104 -2.90 -4.47 -2.06
N ILE A 105 -2.20 -3.34 -2.05
CA ILE A 105 -2.42 -2.27 -3.03
C ILE A 105 -2.17 -2.77 -4.46
N TYR A 106 -1.14 -3.58 -4.66
CA TYR A 106 -0.84 -4.17 -5.97
C TYR A 106 -1.84 -5.27 -6.35
N LEU A 107 -2.35 -6.03 -5.39
CA LEU A 107 -3.47 -6.94 -5.62
C LEU A 107 -4.72 -6.19 -6.14
N ILE A 108 -5.08 -5.05 -5.53
CA ILE A 108 -6.21 -4.22 -5.99
C ILE A 108 -6.01 -3.75 -7.43
N ARG A 109 -4.79 -3.42 -7.86
CA ARG A 109 -4.50 -3.08 -9.26
C ARG A 109 -4.78 -4.23 -10.23
N ALA A 110 -4.62 -5.47 -9.79
CA ALA A 110 -4.86 -6.66 -10.61
C ALA A 110 -6.34 -7.09 -10.66
N LEU A 111 -7.20 -6.55 -9.79
CA LEU A 111 -8.62 -6.91 -9.76
C LEU A 111 -9.34 -6.43 -11.01
N GLU A 112 -10.17 -7.29 -11.57
CA GLU A 112 -11.10 -6.91 -12.63
C GLU A 112 -12.09 -5.85 -12.13
N PRO A 113 -12.56 -4.93 -13.00
CA PRO A 113 -13.61 -3.99 -12.67
C PRO A 113 -14.84 -4.70 -12.07
N ASN A 114 -15.47 -4.06 -11.10
CA ASN A 114 -16.67 -4.58 -10.40
C ASN A 114 -16.47 -5.87 -9.58
N THR A 115 -15.24 -6.31 -9.39
CA THR A 115 -14.93 -7.45 -8.51
C THR A 115 -14.79 -6.98 -7.06
N SER A 116 -15.47 -7.68 -6.15
CA SER A 116 -15.28 -7.53 -4.69
C SER A 116 -14.73 -8.84 -4.14
N MET A 117 -13.86 -8.75 -3.13
CA MET A 117 -13.27 -9.94 -2.51
C MET A 117 -12.94 -9.71 -1.04
N THR A 118 -12.74 -10.82 -0.33
CA THR A 118 -12.18 -10.82 1.02
C THR A 118 -10.80 -11.46 0.99
N VAL A 119 -9.81 -10.80 1.57
CA VAL A 119 -8.44 -11.26 1.69
C VAL A 119 -8.17 -11.65 3.14
N THR A 120 -7.73 -12.90 3.35
CA THR A 120 -7.37 -13.45 4.67
C THR A 120 -5.89 -13.82 4.73
N ARG A 121 -5.07 -13.12 3.96
CA ARG A 121 -3.66 -13.44 3.71
C ARG A 121 -2.69 -12.38 4.25
N HIS A 122 -3.13 -11.49 5.14
CA HIS A 122 -2.18 -10.59 5.80
C HIS A 122 -1.28 -11.41 6.76
N PHE A 123 0.04 -11.11 6.80
CA PHE A 123 0.97 -11.85 7.65
C PHE A 123 0.59 -11.75 9.15
N ASP A 124 0.11 -10.58 9.59
CA ASP A 124 -0.46 -10.38 10.92
C ASP A 124 -1.95 -10.75 10.88
N GLU A 125 -2.35 -11.80 11.58
CA GLU A 125 -3.71 -12.29 11.61
C GLU A 125 -4.71 -11.28 12.20
N ALA A 126 -4.27 -10.41 13.10
CA ALA A 126 -5.11 -9.36 13.66
C ALA A 126 -5.61 -8.35 12.62
N ARG A 127 -5.00 -8.33 11.44
CA ARG A 127 -5.40 -7.51 10.29
C ARG A 127 -6.33 -8.24 9.31
N ASN A 128 -6.67 -9.47 9.56
CA ASN A 128 -7.60 -10.26 8.75
C ASN A 128 -9.02 -10.26 9.36
N PRO A 129 -10.09 -10.40 8.55
CA PRO A 129 -10.11 -10.33 7.11
C PRO A 129 -10.07 -8.88 6.59
N ILE A 130 -9.43 -8.67 5.42
CA ILE A 130 -9.46 -7.42 4.69
C ILE A 130 -10.56 -7.50 3.65
N ALA A 131 -11.54 -6.59 3.71
CA ALA A 131 -12.59 -6.51 2.71
C ALA A 131 -12.21 -5.52 1.60
N ILE A 132 -12.30 -5.95 0.34
CA ILE A 132 -12.14 -5.11 -0.85
C ILE A 132 -13.48 -5.12 -1.59
N GLU A 133 -14.10 -3.96 -1.69
CA GLU A 133 -15.39 -3.76 -2.33
C GLU A 133 -15.24 -2.87 -3.56
N SER A 134 -15.78 -3.33 -4.69
CA SER A 134 -15.89 -2.48 -5.88
C SER A 134 -16.96 -1.43 -5.69
N LEU A 135 -16.62 -0.19 -6.00
CA LEU A 135 -17.53 0.96 -6.01
C LEU A 135 -17.93 1.35 -7.45
N GLY A 136 -17.51 0.56 -8.46
CA GLY A 136 -17.73 0.83 -9.87
C GLY A 136 -16.88 1.98 -10.42
N ALA A 137 -17.21 2.42 -11.63
CA ALA A 137 -16.51 3.50 -12.30
C ALA A 137 -16.78 4.85 -11.62
N ARG A 138 -15.75 5.69 -11.50
CA ARG A 138 -15.82 7.04 -10.92
C ARG A 138 -14.93 7.99 -11.70
N LYS A 139 -15.33 9.26 -11.73
CA LYS A 139 -14.52 10.37 -12.24
C LYS A 139 -13.61 10.88 -11.12
N VAL A 140 -12.34 11.10 -11.42
CA VAL A 140 -11.33 11.64 -10.51
C VAL A 140 -10.38 12.58 -11.23
N ASP A 141 -9.92 13.61 -10.53
CA ASP A 141 -8.87 14.49 -11.03
C ASP A 141 -7.50 13.88 -10.79
N ALA A 142 -6.77 13.58 -11.86
CA ALA A 142 -5.41 13.08 -11.85
C ALA A 142 -4.69 13.50 -13.14
N LEU A 143 -3.37 13.62 -13.11
CA LEU A 143 -2.56 13.99 -14.28
C LEU A 143 -3.01 15.31 -14.96
N GLY A 144 -3.57 16.24 -14.17
CA GLY A 144 -4.03 17.54 -14.65
C GLY A 144 -5.38 17.55 -15.36
N SER A 145 -6.11 16.44 -15.41
CA SER A 145 -7.43 16.33 -16.06
C SER A 145 -8.36 15.36 -15.34
N GLU A 146 -9.66 15.41 -15.70
CA GLU A 146 -10.62 14.42 -15.23
C GLU A 146 -10.34 13.07 -15.91
N GLN A 147 -10.27 12.00 -15.12
CA GLN A 147 -10.03 10.62 -15.54
C GLN A 147 -11.20 9.73 -15.10
N ILE A 148 -11.47 8.67 -15.86
CA ILE A 148 -12.37 7.59 -15.42
C ILE A 148 -11.52 6.51 -14.77
N ALA A 149 -11.87 6.13 -13.52
CA ALA A 149 -11.20 5.13 -12.74
C ALA A 149 -12.14 4.06 -12.22
N ASN A 150 -11.66 2.83 -12.07
CA ASN A 150 -12.32 1.79 -11.29
C ASN A 150 -12.05 2.06 -9.80
N ALA A 151 -13.10 2.29 -9.03
CA ALA A 151 -12.97 2.62 -7.62
C ALA A 151 -13.18 1.39 -6.74
N PHE A 152 -12.33 1.26 -5.71
CA PHE A 152 -12.40 0.20 -4.71
C PHE A 152 -12.31 0.79 -3.32
N ARG A 153 -13.04 0.21 -2.38
CA ARG A 153 -12.93 0.48 -0.95
C ARG A 153 -12.26 -0.72 -0.29
N MET A 154 -11.19 -0.48 0.42
CA MET A 154 -10.52 -1.46 1.27
C MET A 154 -10.81 -1.14 2.73
N THR A 155 -11.27 -2.13 3.49
CA THR A 155 -11.49 -2.04 4.93
C THR A 155 -10.61 -3.07 5.62
N VAL A 156 -9.77 -2.60 6.56
CA VAL A 156 -8.80 -3.42 7.30
C VAL A 156 -9.12 -3.31 8.79
N PRO A 157 -9.17 -4.42 9.55
CA PRO A 157 -9.18 -4.38 11.01
C PRO A 157 -8.00 -3.56 11.54
N ASP A 158 -8.25 -2.63 12.44
CA ASP A 158 -7.22 -1.77 13.03
C ASP A 158 -7.63 -1.35 14.45
N ALA A 159 -7.10 -2.03 15.45
CA ALA A 159 -7.38 -1.78 16.85
C ALA A 159 -7.00 -0.36 17.32
N ARG A 160 -6.13 0.34 16.59
CA ARG A 160 -5.74 1.73 16.89
C ARG A 160 -6.82 2.75 16.50
N GLN A 161 -7.77 2.36 15.66
CA GLN A 161 -8.88 3.21 15.26
C GLN A 161 -10.06 3.06 16.24
N LYS A 162 -10.72 4.17 16.54
CA LYS A 162 -11.86 4.21 17.47
C LYS A 162 -12.99 3.23 17.09
N ASN A 163 -13.19 2.99 15.79
CA ASN A 163 -14.19 2.06 15.25
C ASN A 163 -13.63 0.68 14.93
N GLY A 164 -12.38 0.38 15.32
CA GLY A 164 -11.71 -0.89 15.08
C GLY A 164 -11.34 -1.16 13.64
N LYS A 165 -11.41 -0.18 12.73
CA LYS A 165 -11.19 -0.36 11.30
C LYS A 165 -10.51 0.86 10.68
N SER A 166 -9.64 0.60 9.69
CA SER A 166 -9.12 1.61 8.74
C SER A 166 -9.79 1.44 7.39
N GLU A 167 -10.14 2.54 6.74
CA GLU A 167 -10.72 2.56 5.40
C GLU A 167 -9.80 3.32 4.44
N LEU A 168 -9.52 2.70 3.29
CA LEU A 168 -8.85 3.33 2.16
C LEU A 168 -9.71 3.20 0.91
N ARG A 169 -9.62 4.19 0.02
CA ARG A 169 -10.24 4.13 -1.31
C ARG A 169 -9.18 4.26 -2.36
N PHE A 170 -9.25 3.40 -3.35
CA PHE A 170 -8.34 3.35 -4.49
C PHE A 170 -9.12 3.65 -5.76
N TYR A 171 -8.54 4.47 -6.61
CA TYR A 171 -9.07 4.79 -7.94
C TYR A 171 -8.01 4.37 -8.94
N ILE A 172 -8.25 3.25 -9.61
CA ILE A 172 -7.31 2.61 -10.53
C ILE A 172 -7.70 2.98 -11.95
N SER A 173 -6.72 3.36 -12.79
CA SER A 173 -6.98 3.68 -14.20
C SER A 173 -7.66 2.51 -14.92
N ASN A 174 -8.51 2.85 -15.90
CA ASN A 174 -9.27 1.86 -16.67
C ASN A 174 -8.52 1.34 -17.91
N ASP A 175 -7.24 1.65 -18.02
CA ASP A 175 -6.33 1.17 -19.08
C ASP A 175 -5.53 -0.06 -18.63
N ALA A 176 -4.75 -0.63 -19.54
CA ALA A 176 -3.92 -1.81 -19.28
C ALA A 176 -2.81 -1.57 -18.23
N ALA A 177 -2.41 -0.31 -18.01
CA ALA A 177 -1.38 0.02 -17.02
C ALA A 177 -1.89 -0.09 -15.58
N ARG A 178 -3.23 0.04 -15.36
CA ARG A 178 -3.88 -0.14 -14.05
C ARG A 178 -3.16 0.65 -12.94
N VAL A 179 -2.83 1.91 -13.22
CA VAL A 179 -2.11 2.75 -12.24
C VAL A 179 -3.07 3.34 -11.20
N PRO A 180 -2.64 3.52 -9.95
CA PRO A 180 -3.40 4.24 -8.95
C PRO A 180 -3.44 5.74 -9.31
N LEU A 181 -4.58 6.22 -9.80
CA LEU A 181 -4.80 7.63 -10.12
C LEU A 181 -5.00 8.47 -8.85
N ARG A 182 -5.66 7.86 -7.84
CA ARG A 182 -5.95 8.50 -6.58
C ARG A 182 -6.06 7.47 -5.46
N ILE A 183 -5.57 7.84 -4.27
CA ILE A 183 -5.76 7.06 -3.04
C ILE A 183 -6.29 8.02 -1.98
N GLU A 184 -7.33 7.59 -1.27
CA GLU A 184 -7.93 8.35 -0.16
C GLU A 184 -7.85 7.55 1.13
N SER A 185 -7.54 8.22 2.22
CA SER A 185 -7.54 7.66 3.57
C SER A 185 -7.91 8.73 4.59
N ARG A 186 -7.95 8.36 5.87
CA ARG A 186 -8.11 9.30 6.98
C ARG A 186 -6.90 9.26 7.89
N MET A 187 -6.38 10.44 8.21
CA MET A 187 -5.36 10.62 9.22
C MET A 187 -5.98 11.17 10.52
N PRO A 188 -5.57 10.70 11.70
CA PRO A 188 -6.16 11.13 12.97
C PRO A 188 -6.15 12.65 13.19
N VAL A 189 -5.08 13.34 12.81
CA VAL A 189 -4.89 14.78 13.03
C VAL A 189 -5.27 15.62 11.81
N ALA A 190 -4.95 15.14 10.61
CA ALA A 190 -5.10 15.90 9.37
C ALA A 190 -6.46 15.67 8.66
N GLY A 191 -7.28 14.76 9.17
CA GLY A 191 -8.58 14.41 8.59
C GLY A 191 -8.45 13.58 7.30
N ALA A 192 -9.32 13.85 6.33
CA ALA A 192 -9.25 13.17 5.04
C ALA A 192 -7.95 13.52 4.31
N MET A 193 -7.24 12.50 3.84
CA MET A 193 -6.01 12.61 3.06
C MET A 193 -6.25 12.06 1.66
N THR A 194 -5.74 12.76 0.66
CA THR A 194 -5.82 12.37 -0.75
C THR A 194 -4.43 12.42 -1.37
N LEU A 195 -4.05 11.32 -2.01
CA LEU A 195 -2.90 11.24 -2.92
C LEU A 195 -3.45 11.22 -4.33
N SER A 196 -3.13 12.22 -5.15
CA SER A 196 -3.49 12.24 -6.57
C SER A 196 -2.24 12.07 -7.42
N LEU A 197 -2.32 11.25 -8.46
CA LEU A 197 -1.24 11.02 -9.39
C LEU A 197 -0.98 12.30 -10.20
N VAL A 198 0.28 12.72 -10.25
CA VAL A 198 0.73 13.93 -10.97
C VAL A 198 1.70 13.61 -12.09
N GLY A 199 2.26 12.39 -12.13
CA GLY A 199 3.17 11.94 -13.18
C GLY A 199 3.57 10.49 -13.01
N ILE A 200 3.98 9.87 -14.12
CA ILE A 200 4.46 8.50 -14.22
C ILE A 200 5.84 8.53 -14.84
N THR A 201 6.79 7.84 -14.24
CA THR A 201 8.10 7.58 -14.84
C THR A 201 8.14 6.11 -15.25
N PRO A 202 8.24 5.78 -16.54
CA PRO A 202 8.39 4.41 -16.98
C PRO A 202 9.64 3.77 -16.36
N GLY A 203 9.53 2.50 -15.98
CA GLY A 203 10.69 1.73 -15.53
C GLY A 203 11.68 1.49 -16.68
N SER A 204 12.97 1.37 -16.37
CA SER A 204 14.03 1.02 -17.34
C SER A 204 14.05 -0.48 -17.67
N GLY A 205 13.05 -1.25 -17.29
CA GLY A 205 12.94 -2.67 -17.57
C GLY A 205 12.85 -2.93 -19.07
N GLN A 206 13.81 -3.62 -19.64
CA GLN A 206 13.67 -4.24 -20.97
C GLN A 206 12.47 -5.19 -20.91
N VAL A 207 11.42 -4.88 -21.66
CA VAL A 207 10.39 -5.86 -21.99
C VAL A 207 11.12 -6.94 -22.79
N ALA A 208 11.40 -8.08 -22.16
CA ALA A 208 11.84 -9.25 -22.90
C ALA A 208 10.67 -9.64 -23.82
N ASN A 209 10.78 -9.29 -25.09
CA ASN A 209 9.90 -9.80 -26.12
C ASN A 209 10.02 -11.34 -26.08
N ARG A 210 8.96 -11.99 -25.65
CA ARG A 210 8.73 -13.42 -25.90
C ARG A 210 7.73 -13.57 -27.03
#